data_08882d8fa453f237d738fbc29c9fee38
#
_entry.id   08882d8fa453f237d738fbc29c9fee38
#
_cell.length_a   1.000
_cell.length_b   1.000
_cell.length_c   1.000
_cell.angle_alpha   90.00
_cell.angle_beta   90.00
_cell.angle_gamma   90.00
#
_symmetry.space_group_name_H-M   'P 1'
#
loop_
_entity.id
_entity.type
_entity.pdbx_description
1 polymer ?
#
loop_
_entity_poly.entity_id
_entity_poly.type
_entity_poly.pdbx_seq_one_letter_code
_entity_poly.pdbx_strand_id
1 'polypeptide(L)'
;MNAPVAPTSVMPPGSVPPTAAELEQIAAIAHAEAGIVIASGKGSMVQSRLAKRLRALGMSDYGTYLDYVRSDDGREERQRMISQLTTNVSHFFRENHHFEIFRDKVLPDLAARAKSGGRVRLWSAGCSNGQEAYSMAMTLLEALPDAHQRDVKILASDIDPMVVARGRAAEYDAQTVSPVPEALRRKYLEPAGANYRLCAAARALVTFRELNLHAAWPMKGKFDAIFCRNVVIYFDPPAQAALWQRFAGALAPGGWLFVGHSERVPAGPGTPFDTAGITTYRLRGGNAT
;
A
#
# COMPACT_ATOMS: atom_id res chain seq x y z
N MET A 1 -7.72 34.24 55.38
CA MET A 1 -8.09 34.40 53.95
C MET A 1 -7.26 33.46 53.13
N ASN A 2 -7.84 32.31 52.70
CA ASN A 2 -7.16 31.36 51.85
C ASN A 2 -7.34 31.81 50.38
N ALA A 3 -6.23 32.07 49.68
CA ALA A 3 -6.27 32.36 48.25
C ALA A 3 -6.76 31.11 47.48
N PRO A 4 -7.60 31.26 46.45
CA PRO A 4 -8.00 30.12 45.63
C PRO A 4 -6.81 29.59 44.84
N VAL A 5 -6.57 28.30 44.96
CA VAL A 5 -5.61 27.57 44.12
C VAL A 5 -6.13 27.61 42.67
N ALA A 6 -5.38 28.25 41.78
CA ALA A 6 -5.73 28.30 40.37
C ALA A 6 -5.82 26.86 39.82
N PRO A 7 -6.81 26.55 38.97
CA PRO A 7 -6.91 25.22 38.38
C PRO A 7 -5.71 25.00 37.52
N THR A 8 -4.98 23.94 37.80
CA THR A 8 -3.89 23.41 36.93
C THR A 8 -4.52 23.13 35.57
N SER A 9 -4.17 23.91 34.55
CA SER A 9 -4.61 23.69 33.18
C SER A 9 -4.04 22.37 32.70
N VAL A 10 -4.84 21.33 32.73
CA VAL A 10 -4.49 20.04 32.15
C VAL A 10 -4.36 20.27 30.63
N MET A 11 -3.13 20.16 30.13
CA MET A 11 -2.89 20.30 28.68
C MET A 11 -3.66 19.21 27.92
N PRO A 12 -4.21 19.55 26.74
CA PRO A 12 -4.92 18.55 25.93
C PRO A 12 -4.04 17.33 25.62
N PRO A 13 -4.59 16.11 25.62
CA PRO A 13 -3.84 14.90 25.25
C PRO A 13 -3.10 15.05 23.93
N GLY A 14 -1.80 14.68 23.91
CA GLY A 14 -0.95 14.76 22.74
C GLY A 14 -0.48 16.18 22.35
N SER A 15 -0.67 17.18 23.22
CA SER A 15 -0.17 18.54 22.99
C SER A 15 1.34 18.66 23.24
N VAL A 16 1.89 17.85 24.13
CA VAL A 16 3.33 17.77 24.39
C VAL A 16 3.97 16.85 23.36
N PRO A 17 5.08 17.25 22.69
CA PRO A 17 5.78 16.38 21.77
C PRO A 17 6.39 15.19 22.52
N PRO A 18 6.58 14.04 21.83
CA PRO A 18 7.30 12.91 22.41
C PRO A 18 8.75 13.30 22.69
N THR A 19 9.30 12.83 23.79
CA THR A 19 10.72 12.92 24.11
C THR A 19 11.57 12.13 23.12
N ALA A 20 12.89 12.36 23.09
CA ALA A 20 13.81 11.58 22.23
C ALA A 20 13.71 10.07 22.53
N ALA A 21 13.65 9.68 23.80
CA ALA A 21 13.52 8.28 24.21
C ALA A 21 12.18 7.66 23.77
N GLU A 22 11.07 8.39 23.84
CA GLU A 22 9.77 7.92 23.36
C GLU A 22 9.74 7.80 21.83
N LEU A 23 10.40 8.72 21.10
CA LEU A 23 10.55 8.63 19.65
C LEU A 23 11.35 7.38 19.23
N GLU A 24 12.43 7.08 19.94
CA GLU A 24 13.22 5.87 19.70
C GLU A 24 12.37 4.61 19.94
N GLN A 25 11.56 4.61 20.98
CA GLN A 25 10.66 3.49 21.27
C GLN A 25 9.57 3.32 20.22
N ILE A 26 8.96 4.43 19.76
CA ILE A 26 7.99 4.41 18.64
C ILE A 26 8.64 3.87 17.37
N ALA A 27 9.87 4.35 17.06
CA ALA A 27 10.62 3.89 15.90
C ALA A 27 10.96 2.40 15.99
N ALA A 28 11.38 1.93 17.17
CA ALA A 28 11.68 0.52 17.40
C ALA A 28 10.45 -0.38 17.20
N ILE A 29 9.27 0.02 17.70
CA ILE A 29 8.02 -0.73 17.50
C ILE A 29 7.64 -0.73 16.00
N ALA A 30 7.69 0.42 15.33
CA ALA A 30 7.36 0.52 13.90
C ALA A 30 8.29 -0.33 13.03
N HIS A 31 9.57 -0.38 13.37
CA HIS A 31 10.56 -1.21 12.70
C HIS A 31 10.31 -2.71 12.94
N ALA A 32 10.14 -3.11 14.19
CA ALA A 32 9.92 -4.52 14.54
C ALA A 32 8.64 -5.10 13.93
N GLU A 33 7.56 -4.34 13.94
CA GLU A 33 6.24 -4.80 13.48
C GLU A 33 6.06 -4.68 11.96
N ALA A 34 6.65 -3.65 11.32
CA ALA A 34 6.37 -3.35 9.92
C ALA A 34 7.60 -3.05 9.05
N GLY A 35 8.81 -3.15 9.59
CA GLY A 35 10.05 -2.80 8.88
C GLY A 35 10.23 -1.30 8.60
N ILE A 36 9.37 -0.45 9.18
CA ILE A 36 9.35 0.99 8.89
C ILE A 36 10.45 1.71 9.67
N VAL A 37 11.31 2.42 8.95
CA VAL A 37 12.35 3.27 9.54
C VAL A 37 11.82 4.69 9.74
N ILE A 38 11.86 5.16 10.97
CA ILE A 38 11.53 6.54 11.32
C ILE A 38 12.84 7.26 11.68
N ALA A 39 13.26 8.21 10.84
CA ALA A 39 14.45 8.98 11.08
C ALA A 39 14.30 9.88 12.33
N SER A 40 15.39 10.11 13.08
CA SER A 40 15.41 10.88 14.33
C SER A 40 14.83 12.30 14.21
N GLY A 41 14.92 12.92 13.04
CA GLY A 41 14.36 14.27 12.78
C GLY A 41 12.85 14.31 12.53
N LYS A 42 12.10 13.20 12.65
CA LYS A 42 10.66 13.11 12.33
C LYS A 42 9.72 13.28 13.51
N GLY A 43 10.20 13.81 14.65
CA GLY A 43 9.40 13.97 15.89
C GLY A 43 8.10 14.75 15.70
N SER A 44 8.12 15.86 14.97
CA SER A 44 6.92 16.66 14.67
C SER A 44 5.89 15.89 13.82
N MET A 45 6.35 15.07 12.89
CA MET A 45 5.49 14.20 12.09
C MET A 45 4.84 13.12 12.97
N VAL A 46 5.61 12.47 13.84
CA VAL A 46 5.11 11.46 14.78
C VAL A 46 4.08 12.10 15.72
N GLN A 47 4.39 13.27 16.32
CA GLN A 47 3.45 14.01 17.15
C GLN A 47 2.14 14.32 16.41
N SER A 48 2.22 14.94 15.25
CA SER A 48 1.03 15.30 14.44
C SER A 48 0.12 14.10 14.16
N ARG A 49 0.71 12.94 13.88
CA ARG A 49 -0.01 11.73 13.51
C ARG A 49 -0.59 11.00 14.72
N LEU A 50 0.19 10.86 15.80
CA LEU A 50 -0.24 10.10 16.98
C LEU A 50 -1.05 10.93 17.99
N ALA A 51 -0.99 12.26 17.98
CA ALA A 51 -1.80 13.10 18.88
C ALA A 51 -3.31 12.80 18.79
N LYS A 52 -3.80 12.41 17.61
CA LYS A 52 -5.21 11.99 17.42
C LYS A 52 -5.50 10.69 18.16
N ARG A 53 -4.52 9.77 18.22
CA ARG A 53 -4.67 8.49 18.91
C ARG A 53 -4.72 8.68 20.42
N LEU A 54 -3.76 9.47 20.95
CA LEU A 54 -3.74 9.79 22.37
C LEU A 54 -5.08 10.41 22.80
N ARG A 55 -5.59 11.39 22.04
CA ARG A 55 -6.89 12.01 22.32
C ARG A 55 -8.05 11.01 22.30
N ALA A 56 -8.08 10.11 21.30
CA ALA A 56 -9.13 9.09 21.18
C ALA A 56 -9.14 8.09 22.33
N LEU A 57 -7.98 7.86 22.96
CA LEU A 57 -7.82 6.98 24.12
C LEU A 57 -7.87 7.71 25.47
N GLY A 58 -7.96 9.05 25.46
CA GLY A 58 -7.93 9.86 26.70
C GLY A 58 -6.56 9.85 27.40
N MET A 59 -5.48 9.54 26.67
CA MET A 59 -4.13 9.47 27.23
C MET A 59 -3.41 10.81 27.12
N SER A 60 -2.80 11.28 28.20
CA SER A 60 -2.18 12.59 28.28
C SER A 60 -0.77 12.64 27.71
N ASP A 61 -0.04 11.54 27.75
CA ASP A 61 1.39 11.45 27.45
C ASP A 61 1.76 10.22 26.64
N TYR A 62 2.93 10.26 26.01
CA TYR A 62 3.44 9.17 25.16
C TYR A 62 3.95 7.97 25.96
N GLY A 63 4.39 8.16 27.22
CA GLY A 63 4.83 7.07 28.09
C GLY A 63 3.69 6.10 28.34
N THR A 64 2.55 6.59 28.87
CA THR A 64 1.33 5.79 29.10
C THR A 64 0.83 5.15 27.80
N TYR A 65 0.89 5.88 26.69
CA TYR A 65 0.51 5.34 25.37
C TYR A 65 1.39 4.17 24.92
N LEU A 66 2.71 4.29 25.10
CA LEU A 66 3.67 3.26 24.74
C LEU A 66 3.55 2.01 25.62
N ASP A 67 3.27 2.18 26.91
CA ASP A 67 3.03 1.07 27.81
C ASP A 67 1.77 0.28 27.37
N TYR A 68 0.70 0.98 26.99
CA TYR A 68 -0.49 0.36 26.44
C TYR A 68 -0.22 -0.35 25.10
N VAL A 69 0.41 0.32 24.15
CA VAL A 69 0.75 -0.26 22.84
C VAL A 69 1.59 -1.53 22.94
N ARG A 70 2.43 -1.65 23.99
CA ARG A 70 3.26 -2.85 24.22
C ARG A 70 2.51 -3.98 24.90
N SER A 71 1.44 -3.69 25.61
CA SER A 71 0.64 -4.72 26.30
C SER A 71 -0.09 -5.63 25.31
N ASP A 72 -0.57 -6.77 25.80
CA ASP A 72 -1.39 -7.69 24.99
C ASP A 72 -2.72 -7.06 24.61
N ASP A 73 -3.32 -6.27 25.50
CA ASP A 73 -4.57 -5.53 25.25
C ASP A 73 -4.39 -4.41 24.22
N GLY A 74 -3.19 -3.89 24.06
CA GLY A 74 -2.83 -2.85 23.10
C GLY A 74 -2.54 -3.33 21.67
N ARG A 75 -2.72 -4.61 21.35
CA ARG A 75 -2.38 -5.18 20.02
C ARG A 75 -3.07 -4.45 18.86
N GLU A 76 -4.36 -4.17 18.97
CA GLU A 76 -5.08 -3.41 17.95
C GLU A 76 -4.59 -1.97 17.84
N GLU A 77 -4.29 -1.34 18.99
CA GLU A 77 -3.77 0.01 18.97
C GLU A 77 -2.37 0.09 18.36
N ARG A 78 -1.53 -0.91 18.57
CA ARG A 78 -0.22 -1.04 17.92
C ARG A 78 -0.36 -1.05 16.39
N GLN A 79 -1.33 -1.78 15.84
CA GLN A 79 -1.63 -1.77 14.41
C GLN A 79 -2.10 -0.38 13.94
N ARG A 80 -2.97 0.26 14.72
CA ARG A 80 -3.45 1.62 14.44
C ARG A 80 -2.31 2.65 14.49
N MET A 81 -1.40 2.52 15.44
CA MET A 81 -0.19 3.35 15.52
C MET A 81 0.63 3.23 14.24
N ILE A 82 0.92 2.02 13.78
CA ILE A 82 1.66 1.76 12.54
C ILE A 82 0.94 2.38 11.35
N SER A 83 -0.37 2.16 11.22
CA SER A 83 -1.19 2.77 10.16
C SER A 83 -1.09 4.29 10.15
N GLN A 84 -1.11 4.94 11.32
CA GLN A 84 -0.95 6.40 11.40
C GLN A 84 0.46 6.88 11.01
N LEU A 85 1.48 6.05 11.22
CA LEU A 85 2.87 6.37 10.86
C LEU A 85 3.17 6.18 9.38
N THR A 86 2.35 5.43 8.64
CA THR A 86 2.47 5.29 7.18
C THR A 86 1.99 6.55 6.44
N THR A 87 2.50 6.75 5.24
CA THR A 87 2.08 7.85 4.36
C THR A 87 1.31 7.27 3.18
N ASN A 88 0.00 7.48 3.19
CA ASN A 88 -0.92 6.85 2.24
C ASN A 88 -1.27 7.76 1.03
N VAL A 89 -0.31 8.57 0.56
CA VAL A 89 -0.53 9.45 -0.61
C VAL A 89 -0.39 8.65 -1.89
N SER A 90 -1.48 8.56 -2.63
CA SER A 90 -1.52 7.93 -3.95
C SER A 90 -2.46 8.72 -4.87
N HIS A 91 -2.40 8.47 -6.16
CA HIS A 91 -3.33 8.99 -7.16
C HIS A 91 -3.49 8.01 -8.32
N PHE A 92 -4.60 8.14 -9.03
CA PHE A 92 -4.84 7.33 -10.23
C PHE A 92 -3.74 7.57 -11.27
N PHE A 93 -3.29 6.50 -11.93
CA PHE A 93 -2.26 6.52 -12.97
C PHE A 93 -0.93 7.18 -12.57
N ARG A 94 -0.60 7.18 -11.25
CA ARG A 94 0.70 7.65 -10.76
C ARG A 94 1.82 6.94 -11.51
N GLU A 95 2.81 7.73 -12.03
CA GLU A 95 3.91 7.23 -12.87
C GLU A 95 3.36 6.43 -14.07
N ASN A 96 2.61 7.14 -14.94
CA ASN A 96 1.79 6.57 -16.02
C ASN A 96 2.54 5.62 -16.97
N HIS A 97 3.86 5.82 -17.12
CA HIS A 97 4.69 4.94 -17.94
C HIS A 97 4.62 3.45 -17.53
N HIS A 98 4.35 3.17 -16.24
CA HIS A 98 4.13 1.79 -15.79
C HIS A 98 2.84 1.19 -16.35
N PHE A 99 1.77 1.97 -16.45
CA PHE A 99 0.51 1.51 -17.04
C PHE A 99 0.62 1.38 -18.55
N GLU A 100 1.46 2.18 -19.21
CA GLU A 100 1.80 2.02 -20.63
C GLU A 100 2.58 0.71 -20.86
N ILE A 101 3.63 0.44 -20.08
CA ILE A 101 4.37 -0.84 -20.14
C ILE A 101 3.43 -2.02 -19.83
N PHE A 102 2.58 -1.89 -18.82
CA PHE A 102 1.59 -2.91 -18.46
C PHE A 102 0.64 -3.21 -19.61
N ARG A 103 0.08 -2.17 -20.24
CA ARG A 103 -0.81 -2.29 -21.41
C ARG A 103 -0.10 -2.93 -22.60
N ASP A 104 1.10 -2.45 -22.94
CA ASP A 104 1.74 -2.75 -24.23
C ASP A 104 2.59 -4.02 -24.19
N LYS A 105 3.17 -4.37 -23.03
CA LYS A 105 4.12 -5.50 -22.91
C LYS A 105 3.61 -6.65 -22.04
N VAL A 106 2.68 -6.41 -21.10
CA VAL A 106 2.24 -7.42 -20.15
C VAL A 106 0.85 -7.95 -20.52
N LEU A 107 -0.09 -7.06 -20.75
CA LEU A 107 -1.49 -7.43 -21.00
C LEU A 107 -1.73 -8.25 -22.27
N PRO A 108 -1.01 -8.10 -23.41
CA PRO A 108 -1.28 -8.91 -24.58
C PRO A 108 -1.24 -10.43 -24.30
N ASP A 109 -0.18 -10.90 -23.63
CA ASP A 109 -0.03 -12.31 -23.27
C ASP A 109 -1.05 -12.75 -22.21
N LEU A 110 -1.29 -11.91 -21.21
CA LEU A 110 -2.24 -12.21 -20.15
C LEU A 110 -3.68 -12.26 -20.67
N ALA A 111 -4.06 -11.35 -21.56
CA ALA A 111 -5.38 -11.34 -22.18
C ALA A 111 -5.59 -12.55 -23.09
N ALA A 112 -4.58 -12.93 -23.89
CA ALA A 112 -4.65 -14.14 -24.71
C ALA A 112 -4.83 -15.39 -23.83
N ARG A 113 -4.08 -15.52 -22.75
CA ARG A 113 -4.20 -16.61 -21.77
C ARG A 113 -5.59 -16.62 -21.10
N ALA A 114 -6.10 -15.47 -20.68
CA ALA A 114 -7.42 -15.38 -20.07
C ALA A 114 -8.54 -15.74 -21.06
N LYS A 115 -8.42 -15.36 -22.34
CA LYS A 115 -9.36 -15.75 -23.40
C LYS A 115 -9.42 -17.25 -23.61
N SER A 116 -8.29 -17.95 -23.48
CA SER A 116 -8.23 -19.42 -23.54
C SER A 116 -8.61 -20.14 -22.24
N GLY A 117 -9.18 -19.42 -21.27
CA GLY A 117 -9.62 -20.00 -19.98
C GLY A 117 -8.51 -20.09 -18.92
N GLY A 118 -7.33 -19.56 -19.20
CA GLY A 118 -6.21 -19.55 -18.26
C GLY A 118 -6.35 -18.49 -17.15
N ARG A 119 -5.73 -18.75 -16.03
CA ARG A 119 -5.74 -17.89 -14.85
C ARG A 119 -4.80 -16.69 -14.99
N VAL A 120 -5.25 -15.50 -14.54
CA VAL A 120 -4.43 -14.28 -14.42
C VAL A 120 -4.51 -13.73 -13.00
N ARG A 121 -3.37 -13.48 -12.39
CA ARG A 121 -3.25 -12.93 -11.03
C ARG A 121 -2.31 -11.74 -11.01
N LEU A 122 -2.82 -10.62 -10.56
CA LEU A 122 -2.09 -9.36 -10.41
C LEU A 122 -2.12 -8.94 -8.93
N TRP A 123 -1.13 -8.19 -8.51
CA TRP A 123 -1.05 -7.72 -7.12
C TRP A 123 -0.59 -6.26 -7.07
N SER A 124 -1.38 -5.41 -6.40
CA SER A 124 -1.01 -4.07 -5.95
C SER A 124 -0.65 -4.18 -4.46
N ALA A 125 0.64 -4.16 -4.14
CA ALA A 125 1.22 -4.33 -2.82
C ALA A 125 1.56 -2.96 -2.21
N GLY A 126 0.87 -2.56 -1.14
CA GLY A 126 0.84 -1.19 -0.63
C GLY A 126 -0.13 -0.33 -1.45
N CYS A 127 -1.37 -0.81 -1.61
CA CYS A 127 -2.35 -0.24 -2.54
C CYS A 127 -2.96 1.09 -2.08
N SER A 128 -2.69 1.54 -0.85
CA SER A 128 -3.30 2.73 -0.26
C SER A 128 -4.84 2.70 -0.42
N ASN A 129 -5.45 3.81 -0.80
CA ASN A 129 -6.90 3.92 -1.02
C ASN A 129 -7.39 3.24 -2.32
N GLY A 130 -6.58 2.41 -2.98
CA GLY A 130 -6.98 1.60 -4.13
C GLY A 130 -6.83 2.24 -5.50
N GLN A 131 -6.35 3.48 -5.61
CA GLN A 131 -6.20 4.16 -6.91
C GLN A 131 -5.32 3.38 -7.88
N GLU A 132 -4.21 2.78 -7.40
CA GLU A 132 -3.32 1.95 -8.21
C GLU A 132 -4.04 0.69 -8.71
N ALA A 133 -4.67 -0.05 -7.80
CA ALA A 133 -5.39 -1.28 -8.14
C ALA A 133 -6.52 -1.04 -9.15
N TYR A 134 -7.23 0.09 -9.04
CA TYR A 134 -8.26 0.46 -10.01
C TYR A 134 -7.69 1.00 -11.31
N SER A 135 -6.53 1.66 -11.30
CA SER A 135 -5.82 2.00 -12.53
C SER A 135 -5.41 0.74 -13.30
N MET A 136 -4.93 -0.30 -12.58
CA MET A 136 -4.66 -1.61 -13.18
C MET A 136 -5.94 -2.24 -13.75
N ALA A 137 -7.06 -2.19 -13.00
CA ALA A 137 -8.34 -2.74 -13.45
C ALA A 137 -8.88 -2.04 -14.70
N MET A 138 -8.83 -0.70 -14.76
CA MET A 138 -9.24 0.06 -15.94
C MET A 138 -8.36 -0.28 -17.14
N THR A 139 -7.03 -0.31 -16.97
CA THR A 139 -6.09 -0.67 -18.04
C THR A 139 -6.34 -2.10 -18.55
N LEU A 140 -6.61 -3.03 -17.65
CA LEU A 140 -6.94 -4.42 -17.99
C LEU A 140 -8.26 -4.52 -18.76
N LEU A 141 -9.31 -3.81 -18.34
CA LEU A 141 -10.62 -3.80 -19.01
C LEU A 141 -10.58 -3.15 -20.40
N GLU A 142 -9.65 -2.23 -20.67
CA GLU A 142 -9.40 -1.72 -22.02
C GLU A 142 -8.84 -2.81 -22.95
N ALA A 143 -7.97 -3.68 -22.45
CA ALA A 143 -7.39 -4.79 -23.21
C ALA A 143 -8.31 -6.04 -23.27
N LEU A 144 -9.12 -6.25 -22.24
CA LEU A 144 -10.00 -7.41 -22.08
C LEU A 144 -11.31 -6.98 -21.41
N PRO A 145 -12.30 -6.47 -22.16
CA PRO A 145 -13.54 -5.91 -21.61
C PRO A 145 -14.35 -6.87 -20.73
N ASP A 146 -14.26 -8.17 -20.99
CA ASP A 146 -14.93 -9.24 -20.23
C ASP A 146 -14.04 -9.87 -19.14
N ALA A 147 -12.92 -9.24 -18.77
CA ALA A 147 -11.98 -9.75 -17.76
C ALA A 147 -12.66 -10.12 -16.43
N HIS A 148 -13.68 -9.36 -16.03
CA HIS A 148 -14.45 -9.59 -14.79
C HIS A 148 -15.28 -10.86 -14.80
N GLN A 149 -15.55 -11.44 -15.97
CA GLN A 149 -16.26 -12.71 -16.16
C GLN A 149 -15.30 -13.91 -16.28
N ARG A 150 -13.98 -13.66 -16.30
CA ARG A 150 -12.94 -14.67 -16.45
C ARG A 150 -12.21 -14.93 -15.12
N ASP A 151 -11.35 -15.95 -15.10
CA ASP A 151 -10.48 -16.20 -13.94
C ASP A 151 -9.32 -15.20 -13.86
N VAL A 152 -9.66 -13.93 -13.76
CA VAL A 152 -8.76 -12.80 -13.65
C VAL A 152 -9.02 -12.07 -12.33
N LYS A 153 -7.99 -11.89 -11.49
CA LYS A 153 -8.10 -11.21 -10.20
C LYS A 153 -6.90 -10.31 -9.93
N ILE A 154 -7.18 -9.19 -9.30
CA ILE A 154 -6.22 -8.24 -8.77
C ILE A 154 -6.32 -8.29 -7.24
N LEU A 155 -5.28 -8.72 -6.58
CA LEU A 155 -5.13 -8.53 -5.14
C LEU A 155 -4.66 -7.08 -4.89
N ALA A 156 -5.36 -6.37 -4.03
CA ALA A 156 -4.95 -5.08 -3.52
C ALA A 156 -4.74 -5.19 -2.01
N SER A 157 -3.54 -4.93 -1.54
CA SER A 157 -3.23 -5.10 -0.13
C SER A 157 -2.47 -3.92 0.46
N ASP A 158 -2.79 -3.61 1.71
CA ASP A 158 -2.12 -2.57 2.49
C ASP A 158 -2.09 -2.97 3.97
N ILE A 159 -1.14 -2.41 4.72
CA ILE A 159 -1.06 -2.62 6.17
C ILE A 159 -2.13 -1.82 6.93
N ASP A 160 -2.63 -0.74 6.33
CA ASP A 160 -3.62 0.15 6.93
C ASP A 160 -5.06 -0.30 6.61
N PRO A 161 -5.82 -0.81 7.61
CA PRO A 161 -7.19 -1.27 7.41
C PRO A 161 -8.13 -0.15 6.94
N MET A 162 -7.84 1.11 7.27
CA MET A 162 -8.68 2.24 6.89
C MET A 162 -8.59 2.52 5.38
N VAL A 163 -7.39 2.47 4.80
CA VAL A 163 -7.23 2.66 3.36
C VAL A 163 -7.75 1.45 2.58
N VAL A 164 -7.59 0.24 3.11
CA VAL A 164 -8.20 -0.98 2.56
C VAL A 164 -9.73 -0.87 2.51
N ALA A 165 -10.35 -0.36 3.58
CA ALA A 165 -11.80 -0.13 3.63
C ALA A 165 -12.25 0.92 2.59
N ARG A 166 -11.50 2.03 2.44
CA ARG A 166 -11.76 3.05 1.41
C ARG A 166 -11.62 2.50 0.00
N GLY A 167 -10.55 1.75 -0.26
CA GLY A 167 -10.36 1.07 -1.55
C GLY A 167 -11.52 0.13 -1.88
N ARG A 168 -12.00 -0.62 -0.89
CA ARG A 168 -13.16 -1.53 -1.04
C ARG A 168 -14.46 -0.79 -1.33
N ALA A 169 -14.66 0.40 -0.75
CA ALA A 169 -15.81 1.24 -1.05
C ALA A 169 -15.80 1.73 -2.50
N ALA A 170 -14.60 1.90 -3.10
CA ALA A 170 -14.41 2.31 -4.49
C ALA A 170 -15.04 3.67 -4.83
N GLU A 171 -15.19 4.54 -3.84
CA GLU A 171 -15.79 5.87 -3.98
C GLU A 171 -14.74 6.95 -3.74
N TYR A 172 -14.72 7.95 -4.63
CA TYR A 172 -13.72 9.01 -4.65
C TYR A 172 -14.39 10.34 -5.00
N ASP A 173 -13.90 11.42 -4.41
CA ASP A 173 -14.33 12.77 -4.76
C ASP A 173 -13.82 13.22 -6.14
N ALA A 174 -14.35 14.33 -6.64
CA ALA A 174 -14.01 14.88 -7.95
C ALA A 174 -12.51 15.21 -8.09
N GLN A 175 -11.87 15.68 -7.00
CA GLN A 175 -10.45 16.00 -7.00
C GLN A 175 -9.60 14.75 -7.14
N THR A 176 -9.93 13.69 -6.41
CA THR A 176 -9.23 12.40 -6.44
C THR A 176 -9.31 11.74 -7.82
N VAL A 177 -10.43 11.85 -8.52
CA VAL A 177 -10.60 11.25 -9.86
C VAL A 177 -10.10 12.13 -11.00
N SER A 178 -9.71 13.38 -10.74
CA SER A 178 -9.27 14.32 -11.77
C SER A 178 -8.08 13.82 -12.61
N PRO A 179 -7.10 13.03 -12.07
CA PRO A 179 -6.01 12.48 -12.88
C PRO A 179 -6.43 11.37 -13.85
N VAL A 180 -7.63 10.79 -13.69
CA VAL A 180 -8.12 9.75 -14.61
C VAL A 180 -8.39 10.35 -15.98
N PRO A 181 -7.83 9.79 -17.07
CA PRO A 181 -8.12 10.25 -18.43
C PRO A 181 -9.63 10.29 -18.70
N GLU A 182 -10.09 11.35 -19.36
CA GLU A 182 -11.53 11.61 -19.50
C GLU A 182 -12.30 10.45 -20.14
N ALA A 183 -11.72 9.79 -21.14
CA ALA A 183 -12.32 8.62 -21.78
C ALA A 183 -12.53 7.47 -20.79
N LEU A 184 -11.55 7.19 -19.93
CA LEU A 184 -11.65 6.15 -18.89
C LEU A 184 -12.61 6.58 -17.76
N ARG A 185 -12.62 7.86 -17.40
CA ARG A 185 -13.53 8.39 -16.41
C ARG A 185 -14.98 8.22 -16.83
N ARG A 186 -15.32 8.56 -18.06
CA ARG A 186 -16.68 8.36 -18.63
C ARG A 186 -17.09 6.89 -18.68
N LYS A 187 -16.13 5.99 -18.89
CA LYS A 187 -16.39 4.56 -19.08
C LYS A 187 -16.46 3.79 -17.78
N TYR A 188 -15.66 4.16 -16.78
CA TYR A 188 -15.46 3.34 -15.58
C TYR A 188 -15.87 4.02 -14.27
N LEU A 189 -16.27 5.29 -14.28
CA LEU A 189 -16.71 6.03 -13.12
C LEU A 189 -18.18 6.45 -13.26
N GLU A 190 -18.98 6.08 -12.29
CA GLU A 190 -20.40 6.36 -12.21
C GLU A 190 -20.63 7.43 -11.13
N PRO A 191 -21.56 8.40 -11.33
CA PRO A 191 -21.94 9.35 -10.28
C PRO A 191 -22.48 8.61 -9.03
N ALA A 192 -22.03 9.02 -7.83
CA ALA A 192 -22.46 8.46 -6.55
C ALA A 192 -22.64 9.61 -5.52
N GLY A 193 -23.77 10.31 -5.62
CA GLY A 193 -24.01 11.54 -4.84
C GLY A 193 -23.02 12.65 -5.23
N ALA A 194 -22.27 13.16 -4.25
CA ALA A 194 -21.20 14.15 -4.50
C ALA A 194 -19.87 13.52 -4.98
N ASN A 195 -19.80 12.19 -5.03
CA ASN A 195 -18.61 11.42 -5.39
C ASN A 195 -18.80 10.68 -6.71
N TYR A 196 -17.77 9.93 -7.08
CA TYR A 196 -17.76 8.99 -8.18
C TYR A 196 -17.43 7.59 -7.64
N ARG A 197 -18.08 6.57 -8.15
CA ARG A 197 -17.81 5.16 -7.82
C ARG A 197 -17.28 4.44 -9.06
N LEU A 198 -16.31 3.55 -8.87
CA LEU A 198 -15.88 2.65 -9.95
C LEU A 198 -17.06 1.74 -10.37
N CYS A 199 -17.18 1.48 -11.68
CA CYS A 199 -18.20 0.60 -12.24
C CYS A 199 -18.09 -0.83 -11.69
N ALA A 200 -19.16 -1.59 -11.77
CA ALA A 200 -19.24 -2.95 -11.23
C ALA A 200 -18.14 -3.88 -11.80
N ALA A 201 -17.84 -3.78 -13.09
CA ALA A 201 -16.81 -4.59 -13.74
C ALA A 201 -15.41 -4.36 -13.15
N ALA A 202 -15.03 -3.09 -12.92
CA ALA A 202 -13.75 -2.76 -12.30
C ALA A 202 -13.68 -3.25 -10.84
N ARG A 203 -14.74 -3.07 -10.07
CA ARG A 203 -14.83 -3.54 -8.67
C ARG A 203 -14.77 -5.06 -8.55
N ALA A 204 -15.36 -5.79 -9.48
CA ALA A 204 -15.37 -7.26 -9.49
C ALA A 204 -13.97 -7.89 -9.70
N LEU A 205 -13.05 -7.15 -10.33
CA LEU A 205 -11.67 -7.59 -10.55
C LEU A 205 -10.81 -7.48 -9.31
N VAL A 206 -11.09 -6.53 -8.39
CA VAL A 206 -10.18 -6.16 -7.29
C VAL A 206 -10.66 -6.76 -5.97
N THR A 207 -9.76 -7.45 -5.29
CA THR A 207 -9.99 -7.97 -3.95
C THR A 207 -9.05 -7.29 -2.96
N PHE A 208 -9.61 -6.55 -2.00
CA PHE A 208 -8.85 -5.84 -0.97
C PHE A 208 -8.62 -6.69 0.26
N ARG A 209 -7.38 -6.69 0.77
CA ARG A 209 -6.97 -7.41 1.99
C ARG A 209 -5.98 -6.58 2.79
N GLU A 210 -6.07 -6.68 4.11
CA GLU A 210 -5.00 -6.23 4.99
C GLU A 210 -3.82 -7.18 4.87
N LEU A 211 -2.63 -6.64 4.67
CA LEU A 211 -1.41 -7.41 4.58
C LEU A 211 -0.20 -6.57 4.98
N ASN A 212 0.53 -7.07 5.94
CA ASN A 212 1.84 -6.55 6.28
C ASN A 212 2.90 -7.20 5.39
N LEU A 213 3.59 -6.41 4.56
CA LEU A 213 4.65 -6.90 3.68
C LEU A 213 5.88 -7.42 4.46
N HIS A 214 6.05 -7.00 5.70
CA HIS A 214 7.11 -7.49 6.58
C HIS A 214 6.80 -8.86 7.18
N ALA A 215 5.53 -9.18 7.44
CA ALA A 215 5.06 -10.44 7.98
C ALA A 215 5.01 -11.58 6.93
N ALA A 216 4.75 -12.81 7.35
CA ALA A 216 4.53 -13.93 6.44
C ALA A 216 3.28 -13.70 5.57
N TRP A 217 3.36 -14.07 4.30
CA TRP A 217 2.24 -13.93 3.37
C TRP A 217 1.42 -15.22 3.27
N PRO A 218 0.08 -15.14 3.35
CA PRO A 218 -0.77 -16.31 3.27
C PRO A 218 -0.96 -16.84 1.83
N MET A 219 -0.53 -16.08 0.82
CA MET A 219 -0.72 -16.46 -0.58
C MET A 219 0.23 -17.60 -0.96
N LYS A 220 -0.35 -18.66 -1.55
CA LYS A 220 0.40 -19.82 -2.07
C LYS A 220 0.57 -19.79 -3.59
N GLY A 221 -0.27 -19.03 -4.29
CA GLY A 221 -0.25 -18.90 -5.75
C GLY A 221 0.77 -17.88 -6.22
N LYS A 222 1.15 -17.96 -7.50
CA LYS A 222 2.04 -17.02 -8.17
C LYS A 222 1.26 -15.90 -8.84
N PHE A 223 1.89 -14.73 -8.94
CA PHE A 223 1.37 -13.55 -9.61
C PHE A 223 2.08 -13.35 -10.96
N ASP A 224 1.34 -12.89 -11.95
CA ASP A 224 1.87 -12.55 -13.28
C ASP A 224 2.51 -11.16 -13.30
N ALA A 225 1.98 -10.25 -12.48
CA ALA A 225 2.59 -8.95 -12.25
C ALA A 225 2.31 -8.48 -10.81
N ILE A 226 3.32 -7.83 -10.22
CA ILE A 226 3.26 -7.18 -8.91
C ILE A 226 3.61 -5.71 -9.10
N PHE A 227 2.76 -4.82 -8.58
CA PHE A 227 3.03 -3.41 -8.39
C PHE A 227 3.31 -3.19 -6.91
N CYS A 228 4.51 -2.75 -6.56
CA CYS A 228 4.89 -2.35 -5.20
C CYS A 228 5.63 -1.02 -5.31
N ARG A 229 4.89 0.07 -5.24
CA ARG A 229 5.39 1.38 -5.64
C ARG A 229 5.30 2.40 -4.51
N ASN A 230 6.41 3.06 -4.21
CA ASN A 230 6.52 4.07 -3.16
C ASN A 230 6.20 3.52 -1.75
N VAL A 231 6.54 2.27 -1.50
CA VAL A 231 6.35 1.54 -0.25
C VAL A 231 7.69 1.21 0.38
N VAL A 232 8.62 0.70 -0.42
CA VAL A 232 9.90 0.15 0.04
C VAL A 232 10.87 1.25 0.48
N ILE A 233 10.60 2.49 0.09
CA ILE A 233 11.33 3.69 0.55
C ILE A 233 11.31 3.87 2.08
N TYR A 234 10.40 3.21 2.77
CA TYR A 234 10.27 3.26 4.23
C TYR A 234 11.05 2.15 4.95
N PHE A 235 11.61 1.20 4.21
CA PHE A 235 12.31 0.03 4.76
C PHE A 235 13.82 0.24 4.75
N ASP A 236 14.52 -0.38 5.70
CA ASP A 236 15.97 -0.42 5.66
C ASP A 236 16.51 -1.34 4.53
N PRO A 237 17.78 -1.21 4.16
CA PRO A 237 18.35 -2.01 3.07
C PRO A 237 18.23 -3.53 3.26
N PRO A 238 18.41 -4.12 4.46
CA PRO A 238 18.18 -5.54 4.67
C PRO A 238 16.73 -5.97 4.43
N ALA A 239 15.74 -5.21 4.94
CA ALA A 239 14.32 -5.48 4.72
C ALA A 239 13.94 -5.34 3.25
N GLN A 240 14.51 -4.33 2.55
CA GLN A 240 14.33 -4.18 1.10
C GLN A 240 14.84 -5.42 0.35
N ALA A 241 16.07 -5.86 0.64
CA ALA A 241 16.66 -7.02 -0.01
C ALA A 241 15.82 -8.30 0.21
N ALA A 242 15.37 -8.52 1.45
CA ALA A 242 14.50 -9.64 1.77
C ALA A 242 13.15 -9.56 1.02
N LEU A 243 12.58 -8.36 0.89
CA LEU A 243 11.31 -8.17 0.19
C LEU A 243 11.44 -8.47 -1.32
N TRP A 244 12.54 -8.07 -1.96
CA TRP A 244 12.78 -8.39 -3.37
C TRP A 244 12.87 -9.90 -3.61
N GLN A 245 13.51 -10.65 -2.72
CA GLN A 245 13.56 -12.13 -2.82
C GLN A 245 12.16 -12.74 -2.63
N ARG A 246 11.37 -12.20 -1.72
CA ARG A 246 9.99 -12.66 -1.50
C ARG A 246 9.10 -12.39 -2.70
N PHE A 247 9.24 -11.22 -3.36
CA PHE A 247 8.53 -10.94 -4.61
C PHE A 247 8.98 -11.88 -5.75
N ALA A 248 10.28 -12.16 -5.87
CA ALA A 248 10.75 -13.17 -6.82
C ALA A 248 10.10 -14.54 -6.55
N GLY A 249 10.02 -14.93 -5.27
CA GLY A 249 9.30 -16.14 -4.85
C GLY A 249 7.80 -16.11 -5.11
N ALA A 250 7.15 -14.96 -5.16
CA ALA A 250 5.71 -14.81 -5.39
C ALA A 250 5.33 -14.64 -6.88
N LEU A 251 6.27 -14.26 -7.73
CA LEU A 251 6.04 -14.12 -9.17
C LEU A 251 6.05 -15.47 -9.90
N ALA A 252 5.25 -15.55 -10.94
CA ALA A 252 5.36 -16.61 -11.95
C ALA A 252 6.66 -16.44 -12.76
N PRO A 253 7.23 -17.51 -13.33
CA PRO A 253 8.36 -17.40 -14.25
C PRO A 253 8.07 -16.39 -15.37
N GLY A 254 8.97 -15.45 -15.60
CA GLY A 254 8.77 -14.35 -16.55
C GLY A 254 7.79 -13.27 -16.10
N GLY A 255 7.33 -13.31 -14.85
CA GLY A 255 6.42 -12.31 -14.26
C GLY A 255 7.09 -10.94 -14.07
N TRP A 256 6.28 -9.92 -13.87
CA TRP A 256 6.68 -8.52 -13.89
C TRP A 256 6.62 -7.89 -12.49
N LEU A 257 7.62 -7.06 -12.17
CA LEU A 257 7.66 -6.26 -10.94
C LEU A 257 7.81 -4.78 -11.30
N PHE A 258 6.88 -3.97 -10.83
CA PHE A 258 6.86 -2.52 -10.98
C PHE A 258 7.11 -1.87 -9.61
N VAL A 259 8.09 -0.98 -9.51
CA VAL A 259 8.43 -0.26 -8.28
C VAL A 259 8.42 1.25 -8.49
N GLY A 260 8.34 2.05 -7.44
CA GLY A 260 8.29 3.50 -7.54
C GLY A 260 9.60 4.12 -8.02
N HIS A 261 9.53 5.35 -8.48
CA HIS A 261 10.65 6.08 -9.13
C HIS A 261 11.92 6.18 -8.27
N SER A 262 11.79 6.18 -6.94
CA SER A 262 12.91 6.25 -5.99
C SER A 262 13.39 4.87 -5.52
N GLU A 263 12.76 3.80 -5.98
CA GLU A 263 13.06 2.43 -5.58
C GLU A 263 13.91 1.72 -6.63
N ARG A 264 14.77 0.81 -6.21
CA ARG A 264 15.64 0.03 -7.11
C ARG A 264 15.68 -1.41 -6.67
N VAL A 265 15.44 -2.30 -7.63
CA VAL A 265 15.57 -3.75 -7.45
C VAL A 265 16.92 -4.15 -8.05
N PRO A 266 17.77 -4.91 -7.34
CA PRO A 266 18.96 -5.48 -7.93
C PRO A 266 18.61 -6.33 -9.15
N ALA A 267 19.19 -6.02 -10.31
CA ALA A 267 18.91 -6.69 -11.58
C ALA A 267 20.21 -7.01 -12.32
N GLY A 268 20.20 -8.05 -13.16
CA GLY A 268 21.36 -8.48 -13.93
C GLY A 268 21.98 -9.79 -13.42
N PRO A 269 23.20 -10.16 -13.84
CA PRO A 269 23.85 -11.41 -13.46
C PRO A 269 23.86 -11.65 -11.95
N GLY A 270 23.51 -12.86 -11.52
CA GLY A 270 23.47 -13.22 -10.10
C GLY A 270 22.21 -12.76 -9.34
N THR A 271 21.29 -12.05 -10.00
CA THR A 271 19.99 -11.64 -9.40
C THR A 271 18.82 -12.33 -10.10
N PRO A 272 17.66 -12.48 -9.45
CA PRO A 272 16.51 -13.12 -10.09
C PRO A 272 15.81 -12.24 -11.14
N PHE A 273 16.18 -10.97 -11.27
CA PHE A 273 15.50 -10.01 -12.14
C PHE A 273 16.38 -9.47 -13.25
N ASP A 274 15.76 -9.20 -14.39
CA ASP A 274 16.29 -8.38 -15.47
C ASP A 274 15.53 -7.05 -15.54
N THR A 275 16.23 -5.97 -15.92
CA THR A 275 15.60 -4.68 -16.18
C THR A 275 14.78 -4.76 -17.46
N ALA A 276 13.51 -4.34 -17.42
CA ALA A 276 12.59 -4.41 -18.55
C ALA A 276 11.99 -3.04 -18.94
N GLY A 277 12.35 -2.00 -18.19
CA GLY A 277 11.94 -0.61 -18.38
C GLY A 277 12.32 0.26 -17.19
N ILE A 278 11.91 1.53 -17.19
CA ILE A 278 12.14 2.42 -16.07
C ILE A 278 11.42 1.85 -14.85
N THR A 279 12.17 1.57 -13.77
CA THR A 279 11.67 0.96 -12.52
C THR A 279 10.73 -0.24 -12.75
N THR A 280 10.99 -0.97 -13.82
CA THR A 280 10.22 -2.15 -14.24
C THR A 280 11.18 -3.31 -14.44
N TYR A 281 10.86 -4.44 -13.86
CA TYR A 281 11.72 -5.62 -13.82
C TYR A 281 10.94 -6.86 -14.24
N ARG A 282 11.64 -7.83 -14.81
CA ARG A 282 11.08 -9.11 -15.20
C ARG A 282 11.81 -10.23 -14.45
N LEU A 283 11.07 -11.11 -13.82
CA LEU A 283 11.62 -12.31 -13.22
C LEU A 283 12.19 -13.19 -14.33
N ARG A 284 13.42 -13.63 -14.18
CA ARG A 284 14.00 -14.59 -15.11
C ARG A 284 13.16 -15.86 -15.16
N GLY A 285 12.84 -16.33 -16.35
CA GLY A 285 12.31 -17.66 -16.52
C GLY A 285 13.38 -18.62 -16.02
N GLY A 286 13.09 -19.43 -15.00
CA GLY A 286 13.96 -20.54 -14.68
C GLY A 286 14.08 -21.38 -15.94
N ASN A 287 15.31 -21.70 -16.38
CA ASN A 287 15.48 -22.77 -17.33
C ASN A 287 14.79 -23.98 -16.72
N ALA A 288 13.72 -24.45 -17.37
CA ALA A 288 13.21 -25.77 -17.11
C ALA A 288 14.37 -26.74 -17.42
N THR A 289 15.12 -27.12 -16.38
CA THR A 289 16.01 -28.29 -16.42
C THR A 289 15.17 -29.53 -16.25
#